data_a9c778069545be4526bb977ffd33b5d2
#
_entry.id   a9c778069545be4526bb977ffd33b5d2
#
_cell.length_a   1.000
_cell.length_b   1.000
_cell.length_c   1.000
_cell.angle_alpha   90.00
_cell.angle_beta   90.00
_cell.angle_gamma   90.00
#
_symmetry.space_group_name_H-M   'P 1'
#
loop_
_entity.id
_entity.type
_entity.pdbx_description
1 polymer ?
#
loop_
_entity_poly.entity_id
_entity_poly.type
_entity_poly.pdbx_seq_one_letter_code
_entity_poly.pdbx_strand_id
1 'polypeptide(L)'
;MLHRRRYPFLANVLLVIAIFSIQAAAQDRNIWNEYRPSLISAMPINEKWIAWQYNVLVYAPEKKLTTIGVTMPGITYRPLAKKGKGTWLELWAGTLFTYTDNYNKTNSWEIRPVVGVRTFLPNTKKVNIINFGRYEYRKFFEGDRSSEQPRFRDRVSIEIPLAKGDRRWGAKTFYTAADVEPFWRLDDKFMEKVRLRGTLGYIVKKRLAVEFIYHAEWAGSKGQPKSYVGNIWRMSIKFLFPRGKGIFPRIDIDD
;
A
#
# COMPACT_ATOMS: atom_id res chain seq x y z
N MET A 1 -32.33 -29.08 12.11
CA MET A 1 -31.46 -29.12 10.88
C MET A 1 -30.49 -27.96 10.92
N LEU A 2 -29.26 -28.22 11.33
CA LEU A 2 -28.18 -27.25 11.40
C LEU A 2 -27.61 -27.01 10.01
N HIS A 3 -27.88 -25.87 9.42
CA HIS A 3 -27.24 -25.42 8.17
C HIS A 3 -25.76 -25.18 8.40
N ARG A 4 -24.91 -26.14 8.10
CA ARG A 4 -23.46 -26.00 7.95
C ARG A 4 -23.19 -25.03 6.80
N ARG A 5 -23.10 -23.72 7.09
CA ARG A 5 -22.58 -22.74 6.13
C ARG A 5 -21.07 -22.95 6.05
N ARG A 6 -20.65 -23.58 4.99
CA ARG A 6 -19.24 -23.74 4.62
C ARG A 6 -18.68 -22.36 4.32
N TYR A 7 -17.57 -22.01 4.94
CA TYR A 7 -16.77 -20.82 4.62
C TYR A 7 -15.57 -21.22 3.75
N PRO A 8 -15.77 -21.68 2.49
CA PRO A 8 -14.67 -22.15 1.64
C PRO A 8 -13.67 -21.02 1.33
N PHE A 9 -14.14 -19.78 1.35
CA PHE A 9 -13.31 -18.61 1.07
C PHE A 9 -12.28 -18.34 2.19
N LEU A 10 -12.68 -18.41 3.45
CA LEU A 10 -11.76 -18.21 4.58
C LEU A 10 -10.67 -19.30 4.61
N ALA A 11 -11.06 -20.54 4.32
CA ALA A 11 -10.13 -21.65 4.21
C ALA A 11 -9.12 -21.45 3.07
N ASN A 12 -9.56 -20.95 1.92
CA ASN A 12 -8.66 -20.66 0.80
C ASN A 12 -7.71 -19.50 1.09
N VAL A 13 -8.17 -18.44 1.74
CA VAL A 13 -7.31 -17.32 2.16
C VAL A 13 -6.27 -17.78 3.20
N LEU A 14 -6.67 -18.57 4.18
CA LEU A 14 -5.77 -19.14 5.17
C LEU A 14 -4.80 -20.14 4.54
N LEU A 15 -5.23 -20.91 3.55
CA LEU A 15 -4.38 -21.84 2.81
C LEU A 15 -3.32 -21.08 1.99
N VAL A 16 -3.71 -20.00 1.32
CA VAL A 16 -2.77 -19.13 0.58
C VAL A 16 -1.75 -18.51 1.53
N ILE A 17 -2.18 -17.97 2.67
CA ILE A 17 -1.29 -17.43 3.69
C ILE A 17 -0.35 -18.53 4.23
N ALA A 18 -0.86 -19.73 4.51
CA ALA A 18 -0.08 -20.85 5.00
C ALA A 18 0.95 -21.35 3.96
N ILE A 19 0.58 -21.45 2.68
CA ILE A 19 1.50 -21.84 1.60
C ILE A 19 2.64 -20.83 1.48
N PHE A 20 2.35 -19.54 1.52
CA PHE A 20 3.38 -18.50 1.48
C PHE A 20 4.25 -18.50 2.73
N SER A 21 3.69 -18.79 3.90
CA SER A 21 4.45 -18.89 5.16
C SER A 21 5.40 -20.09 5.16
N ILE A 22 5.00 -21.23 4.59
CA ILE A 22 5.83 -22.44 4.48
C ILE A 22 6.99 -22.22 3.49
N GLN A 23 6.75 -21.57 2.36
CA GLN A 23 7.84 -21.22 1.43
C GLN A 23 8.83 -20.22 2.03
N ALA A 24 8.36 -19.29 2.86
CA ALA A 24 9.22 -18.35 3.59
C ALA A 24 10.11 -19.04 4.62
N ALA A 25 9.64 -20.11 5.27
CA ALA A 25 10.41 -20.87 6.26
C ALA A 25 11.48 -21.79 5.63
N ALA A 26 11.36 -22.11 4.36
CA ALA A 26 12.26 -23.04 3.66
C ALA A 26 13.44 -22.33 2.96
N GLN A 27 13.45 -21.00 2.88
CA GLN A 27 14.50 -20.22 2.24
C GLN A 27 15.46 -19.55 3.22
N ASP A 28 16.73 -19.64 2.90
CA ASP A 28 17.94 -19.32 3.64
C ASP A 28 18.00 -17.93 4.32
N ARG A 29 18.67 -17.91 5.39
CA ARG A 29 19.24 -17.00 6.42
C ARG A 29 19.30 -15.46 6.24
N ASN A 30 18.79 -14.88 5.14
CA ASN A 30 18.82 -13.42 4.93
C ASN A 30 17.44 -12.76 4.83
N ILE A 31 16.42 -13.40 5.39
CA ILE A 31 15.06 -12.85 5.44
C ILE A 31 15.02 -11.78 6.53
N TRP A 32 14.60 -10.57 6.14
CA TRP A 32 14.44 -9.47 7.08
C TRP A 32 12.96 -9.20 7.41
N ASN A 33 12.72 -8.66 8.59
CA ASN A 33 11.43 -8.17 8.99
C ASN A 33 11.46 -6.64 9.11
N GLU A 34 10.37 -6.02 8.69
CA GLU A 34 10.21 -4.58 8.75
C GLU A 34 8.83 -4.24 9.31
N TYR A 35 8.79 -3.31 10.24
CA TYR A 35 7.58 -2.86 10.91
C TYR A 35 7.29 -1.43 10.51
N ARG A 36 6.06 -1.15 10.04
CA ARG A 36 5.65 0.14 9.49
C ARG A 36 4.33 0.64 10.10
N PRO A 37 4.32 1.17 11.33
CA PRO A 37 3.17 1.94 11.79
C PRO A 37 2.97 3.16 10.92
N SER A 38 1.75 3.40 10.44
CA SER A 38 1.48 4.48 9.50
C SER A 38 0.16 5.19 9.80
N LEU A 39 0.14 6.49 9.48
CA LEU A 39 -1.04 7.35 9.55
C LEU A 39 -1.30 7.93 8.16
N ILE A 40 -2.50 7.71 7.66
CA ILE A 40 -2.97 8.29 6.41
C ILE A 40 -4.11 9.24 6.75
N SER A 41 -4.00 10.48 6.33
CA SER A 41 -5.07 11.45 6.46
C SER A 41 -5.45 12.02 5.10
N ALA A 42 -6.73 12.27 4.90
CA ALA A 42 -7.25 12.85 3.67
C ALA A 42 -8.28 13.93 3.97
N MET A 43 -8.24 14.99 3.17
CA MET A 43 -9.15 16.11 3.22
C MET A 43 -9.74 16.35 1.84
N PRO A 44 -11.00 15.99 1.59
CA PRO A 44 -11.69 16.40 0.38
C PRO A 44 -11.81 17.93 0.34
N ILE A 45 -11.21 18.56 -0.66
CA ILE A 45 -11.31 20.00 -0.91
C ILE A 45 -12.67 20.30 -1.57
N ASN A 46 -13.00 19.50 -2.57
CA ASN A 46 -14.28 19.49 -3.26
C ASN A 46 -14.56 18.09 -3.85
N GLU A 47 -15.51 17.97 -4.77
CA GLU A 47 -15.86 16.68 -5.38
C GLU A 47 -14.75 16.09 -6.25
N LYS A 48 -13.89 16.94 -6.83
CA LYS A 48 -12.82 16.55 -7.74
C LYS A 48 -11.45 16.49 -7.08
N TRP A 49 -11.22 17.20 -6.00
CA TRP A 49 -9.90 17.35 -5.40
C TRP A 49 -9.85 16.84 -3.98
N ILE A 50 -8.84 16.04 -3.66
CA ILE A 50 -8.55 15.53 -2.32
C ILE A 50 -7.08 15.82 -2.03
N ALA A 51 -6.81 16.57 -0.96
CA ALA A 51 -5.50 16.63 -0.36
C ALA A 51 -5.33 15.45 0.60
N TRP A 52 -4.14 14.88 0.65
CA TRP A 52 -3.85 13.79 1.56
C TRP A 52 -2.43 13.88 2.08
N GLN A 53 -2.21 13.21 3.19
CA GLN A 53 -0.90 13.05 3.78
C GLN A 53 -0.72 11.64 4.29
N TYR A 54 0.44 11.08 4.03
CA TYR A 54 0.90 9.81 4.53
C TYR A 54 2.12 10.02 5.40
N ASN A 55 2.11 9.43 6.58
CA ASN A 55 3.25 9.41 7.49
C ASN A 55 3.48 7.97 7.91
N VAL A 56 4.73 7.54 7.91
CA VAL A 56 5.11 6.21 8.37
C VAL A 56 6.43 6.26 9.13
N LEU A 57 6.53 5.45 10.15
CA LEU A 57 7.79 5.08 10.77
C LEU A 57 8.19 3.71 10.24
N VAL A 58 9.46 3.52 9.97
CA VAL A 58 9.99 2.24 9.51
C VAL A 58 11.01 1.75 10.52
N TYR A 59 10.86 0.53 10.94
CA TYR A 59 11.79 -0.14 11.84
C TYR A 59 12.17 -1.51 11.27
N ALA A 60 13.46 -1.72 11.00
CA ALA A 60 14.01 -2.95 10.43
C ALA A 60 15.22 -3.39 11.26
N PRO A 61 14.98 -4.11 12.37
CA PRO A 61 16.04 -4.46 13.36
C PRO A 61 17.17 -5.28 12.75
N GLU A 62 16.86 -6.22 11.86
CA GLU A 62 17.87 -7.06 11.22
C GLU A 62 18.79 -6.28 10.28
N LYS A 63 18.32 -5.18 9.74
CA LYS A 63 19.11 -4.28 8.89
C LYS A 63 19.88 -3.22 9.68
N LYS A 64 19.67 -3.15 11.00
CA LYS A 64 20.16 -2.04 11.85
C LYS A 64 19.78 -0.67 11.30
N LEU A 65 18.60 -0.60 10.68
CA LEU A 65 18.06 0.60 10.06
C LEU A 65 16.87 1.11 10.86
N THR A 66 16.92 2.36 11.25
CA THR A 66 15.73 3.07 11.73
C THR A 66 15.44 4.18 10.74
N THR A 67 14.43 4.00 9.93
CA THR A 67 13.94 5.10 9.10
C THR A 67 13.00 5.94 9.95
N ILE A 68 13.46 7.13 10.32
CA ILE A 68 12.64 8.08 11.06
C ILE A 68 11.92 8.96 10.06
N GLY A 69 10.60 8.82 10.02
CA GLY A 69 9.74 9.79 9.37
C GLY A 69 9.79 9.78 7.84
N VAL A 70 8.99 8.91 7.26
CA VAL A 70 8.53 9.12 5.88
C VAL A 70 7.30 10.00 5.95
N THR A 71 7.31 11.11 5.23
CA THR A 71 6.14 11.97 5.05
C THR A 71 5.89 12.18 3.56
N MET A 72 4.65 12.09 3.14
CA MET A 72 4.27 12.25 1.75
C MET A 72 2.98 13.08 1.66
N PRO A 73 3.09 14.41 1.53
CA PRO A 73 1.96 15.23 1.12
C PRO A 73 1.62 14.98 -0.34
N GLY A 74 0.34 15.04 -0.67
CA GLY A 74 -0.08 14.85 -2.04
C GLY A 74 -1.51 15.28 -2.31
N ILE A 75 -1.86 15.18 -3.57
CA ILE A 75 -3.16 15.58 -4.10
C ILE A 75 -3.69 14.51 -5.07
N THR A 76 -4.99 14.32 -5.06
CA THR A 76 -5.69 13.47 -6.00
C THR A 76 -6.71 14.30 -6.76
N TYR A 77 -6.71 14.17 -8.07
CA TYR A 77 -7.70 14.76 -8.97
C TYR A 77 -8.61 13.66 -9.54
N ARG A 78 -9.91 13.89 -9.49
CA ARG A 78 -10.99 13.01 -9.95
C ARG A 78 -11.72 13.63 -11.13
N PRO A 79 -11.22 13.52 -12.37
CA PRO A 79 -11.79 14.23 -13.52
C PRO A 79 -13.25 13.90 -13.76
N LEU A 80 -13.65 12.66 -13.48
CA LEU A 80 -14.98 12.11 -13.75
C LEU A 80 -15.89 12.08 -12.53
N ALA A 81 -15.48 12.67 -11.41
CA ALA A 81 -16.32 12.72 -10.22
C ALA A 81 -17.55 13.58 -10.43
N LYS A 82 -18.72 13.02 -10.10
CA LYS A 82 -20.01 13.71 -10.10
C LYS A 82 -20.60 13.64 -8.71
N LYS A 83 -21.41 14.65 -8.34
CA LYS A 83 -22.06 14.72 -7.04
C LYS A 83 -22.84 13.43 -6.74
N GLY A 84 -22.48 12.77 -5.64
CA GLY A 84 -23.13 11.54 -5.22
C GLY A 84 -22.78 10.28 -6.01
N LYS A 85 -21.91 10.37 -7.04
CA LYS A 85 -21.42 9.23 -7.81
C LYS A 85 -19.92 9.03 -7.57
N GLY A 86 -19.48 7.79 -7.56
CA GLY A 86 -18.06 7.45 -7.51
C GLY A 86 -17.34 7.87 -8.80
N THR A 87 -16.01 7.83 -8.78
CA THR A 87 -15.18 7.96 -9.98
C THR A 87 -14.55 6.61 -10.30
N TRP A 88 -14.30 6.35 -11.56
CA TRP A 88 -13.52 5.20 -12.00
C TRP A 88 -12.07 5.55 -12.32
N LEU A 89 -11.72 6.85 -12.25
CA LEU A 89 -10.39 7.36 -12.55
C LEU A 89 -9.96 8.41 -11.52
N GLU A 90 -8.75 8.25 -11.03
CA GLU A 90 -8.04 9.22 -10.18
C GLU A 90 -6.63 9.46 -10.72
N LEU A 91 -6.23 10.72 -10.77
CA LEU A 91 -4.86 11.14 -11.05
C LEU A 91 -4.20 11.55 -9.73
N TRP A 92 -3.00 11.08 -9.50
CA TRP A 92 -2.27 11.23 -8.25
C TRP A 92 -0.97 12.00 -8.46
N ALA A 93 -0.66 12.90 -7.54
CA ALA A 93 0.64 13.54 -7.44
C ALA A 93 1.01 13.73 -5.97
N GLY A 94 2.29 13.57 -5.65
CA GLY A 94 2.81 13.80 -4.31
C GLY A 94 4.33 13.75 -4.30
N THR A 95 4.93 14.12 -3.18
CA THR A 95 6.37 14.01 -2.97
C THR A 95 6.62 13.33 -1.64
N LEU A 96 7.34 12.22 -1.68
CA LEU A 96 7.76 11.50 -0.50
C LEU A 96 9.14 12.00 -0.05
N PHE A 97 9.24 12.29 1.23
CA PHE A 97 10.47 12.63 1.90
C PHE A 97 10.80 11.54 2.92
N THR A 98 11.98 10.97 2.82
CA THR A 98 12.45 9.92 3.73
C THR A 98 13.76 10.35 4.36
N TYR A 99 13.85 10.21 5.66
CA TYR A 99 15.11 10.27 6.40
C TYR A 99 15.44 8.87 6.91
N THR A 100 16.64 8.39 6.65
CA THR A 100 17.12 7.09 7.12
C THR A 100 18.30 7.30 8.05
N ASP A 101 18.12 6.92 9.29
CA ASP A 101 19.20 6.81 10.27
C ASP A 101 19.85 5.45 10.13
N ASN A 102 21.10 5.44 9.69
CA ASN A 102 21.87 4.24 9.49
C ASN A 102 22.83 4.06 10.67
N TYR A 103 22.57 3.06 11.50
CA TYR A 103 23.45 2.73 12.62
C TYR A 103 24.90 2.50 12.12
N ASN A 104 25.85 3.29 12.62
CA ASN A 104 27.28 3.26 12.23
C ASN A 104 27.59 3.58 10.75
N LYS A 105 26.69 4.28 10.04
CA LYS A 105 26.91 4.77 8.68
C LYS A 105 26.40 6.20 8.53
N THR A 106 26.70 6.81 7.40
CA THR A 106 26.17 8.14 7.06
C THR A 106 24.66 8.06 6.90
N ASN A 107 23.95 8.98 7.54
CA ASN A 107 22.52 9.11 7.38
C ASN A 107 22.16 9.51 5.96
N SER A 108 21.02 9.08 5.48
CA SER A 108 20.59 9.35 4.12
C SER A 108 19.21 10.00 4.05
N TRP A 109 19.04 10.84 3.04
CA TRP A 109 17.76 11.43 2.67
C TRP A 109 17.31 10.91 1.32
N GLU A 110 16.02 10.77 1.16
CA GLU A 110 15.42 10.51 -0.14
C GLU A 110 14.30 11.50 -0.40
N ILE A 111 14.31 12.11 -1.58
CA ILE A 111 13.21 12.89 -2.12
C ILE A 111 12.65 12.11 -3.32
N ARG A 112 11.34 11.86 -3.31
CA ARG A 112 10.68 11.02 -4.31
C ARG A 112 9.39 11.68 -4.79
N PRO A 113 9.43 12.52 -5.81
CA PRO A 113 8.24 12.90 -6.57
C PRO A 113 7.56 11.66 -7.14
N VAL A 114 6.24 11.63 -7.05
CA VAL A 114 5.39 10.53 -7.51
C VAL A 114 4.22 11.09 -8.29
N VAL A 115 3.96 10.53 -9.46
CA VAL A 115 2.73 10.74 -10.20
C VAL A 115 2.12 9.39 -10.54
N GLY A 116 0.80 9.30 -10.56
CA GLY A 116 0.15 8.01 -10.79
C GLY A 116 -1.28 8.15 -11.29
N VAL A 117 -1.77 7.03 -11.82
CA VAL A 117 -3.13 6.85 -12.28
C VAL A 117 -3.74 5.68 -11.56
N ARG A 118 -4.88 5.91 -10.91
CA ARG A 118 -5.66 4.86 -10.29
C ARG A 118 -6.97 4.69 -11.04
N THR A 119 -7.26 3.46 -11.42
CA THR A 119 -8.53 3.09 -12.05
C THR A 119 -9.28 2.10 -11.18
N PHE A 120 -10.59 2.30 -11.14
CA PHE A 120 -11.52 1.40 -10.46
C PHE A 120 -12.27 0.66 -11.56
N LEU A 121 -11.97 -0.63 -11.73
CA LEU A 121 -12.72 -1.47 -12.67
C LEU A 121 -14.17 -1.58 -12.20
N PRO A 122 -15.12 -2.00 -13.07
CA PRO A 122 -16.53 -2.05 -12.72
C PRO A 122 -16.73 -2.78 -11.41
N ASN A 123 -16.87 -2.00 -10.35
CA ASN A 123 -16.95 -2.49 -9.00
C ASN A 123 -18.37 -2.92 -8.71
N THR A 124 -18.51 -4.15 -8.30
CA THR A 124 -19.77 -4.60 -7.70
C THR A 124 -19.83 -4.13 -6.24
N LYS A 125 -21.02 -4.10 -5.66
CA LYS A 125 -21.12 -3.87 -4.20
C LYS A 125 -20.36 -4.94 -3.38
N LYS A 126 -19.94 -6.04 -4.01
CA LYS A 126 -19.29 -7.19 -3.36
C LYS A 126 -17.77 -7.17 -3.46
N VAL A 127 -17.24 -6.65 -4.55
CA VAL A 127 -15.79 -6.68 -4.86
C VAL A 127 -15.41 -5.36 -5.49
N ASN A 128 -14.26 -4.83 -5.10
CA ASN A 128 -13.60 -3.73 -5.80
C ASN A 128 -12.29 -4.24 -6.39
N ILE A 129 -12.08 -3.94 -7.64
CA ILE A 129 -10.82 -4.19 -8.32
C ILE A 129 -10.23 -2.84 -8.65
N ILE A 130 -8.99 -2.63 -8.24
CA ILE A 130 -8.30 -1.35 -8.36
C ILE A 130 -6.96 -1.63 -9.04
N ASN A 131 -6.66 -0.86 -10.06
CA ASN A 131 -5.32 -0.79 -10.62
C ASN A 131 -4.70 0.56 -10.29
N PHE A 132 -3.42 0.59 -9.91
CA PHE A 132 -2.70 1.81 -9.57
C PHE A 132 -1.30 1.77 -10.16
N GLY A 133 -1.15 2.34 -11.36
CA GLY A 133 0.12 2.59 -12.01
C GLY A 133 0.73 3.90 -11.54
N ARG A 134 2.03 3.92 -11.22
CA ARG A 134 2.73 5.12 -10.77
C ARG A 134 4.18 5.16 -11.21
N TYR A 135 4.62 6.35 -11.56
CA TYR A 135 6.01 6.69 -11.81
C TYR A 135 6.59 7.38 -10.56
N GLU A 136 7.79 6.99 -10.18
CA GLU A 136 8.53 7.52 -9.04
C GLU A 136 9.94 7.92 -9.51
N TYR A 137 10.33 9.16 -9.25
CA TYR A 137 11.70 9.60 -9.43
C TYR A 137 12.35 9.72 -8.06
N ARG A 138 13.31 8.84 -7.77
CA ARG A 138 13.95 8.74 -6.46
C ARG A 138 15.30 9.40 -6.52
N LYS A 139 15.52 10.40 -5.67
CA LYS A 139 16.81 11.04 -5.49
C LYS A 139 17.29 10.82 -4.06
N PHE A 140 18.43 10.17 -3.95
CA PHE A 140 19.07 9.85 -2.68
C PHE A 140 20.24 10.80 -2.43
N PHE A 141 20.45 11.14 -1.16
CA PHE A 141 21.54 11.95 -0.67
C PHE A 141 22.18 11.23 0.53
N GLU A 142 23.46 10.95 0.45
CA GLU A 142 24.24 10.29 1.50
C GLU A 142 25.58 11.01 1.64
N GLY A 143 25.69 11.91 2.64
CA GLY A 143 26.80 12.86 2.73
C GLY A 143 26.90 13.71 1.47
N ASP A 144 28.06 13.75 0.85
CA ASP A 144 28.34 14.50 -0.38
C ASP A 144 27.95 13.74 -1.67
N ARG A 145 27.41 12.52 -1.55
CA ARG A 145 27.02 11.71 -2.69
C ARG A 145 25.53 11.83 -2.97
N SER A 146 25.18 11.85 -4.24
CA SER A 146 23.79 11.72 -4.67
C SER A 146 23.66 10.67 -5.76
N SER A 147 22.50 9.99 -5.77
CA SER A 147 22.14 9.03 -6.81
C SER A 147 20.67 9.16 -7.16
N GLU A 148 20.34 8.74 -8.38
CA GLU A 148 19.00 8.84 -8.92
C GLU A 148 18.52 7.46 -9.39
N GLN A 149 17.23 7.20 -9.21
CA GLN A 149 16.64 5.93 -9.58
C GLN A 149 15.18 6.14 -10.04
N PRO A 150 14.94 6.33 -11.33
CA PRO A 150 13.60 6.36 -11.86
C PRO A 150 12.98 4.96 -11.81
N ARG A 151 11.72 4.88 -11.35
CA ARG A 151 11.02 3.62 -11.16
C ARG A 151 9.57 3.72 -11.59
N PHE A 152 9.07 2.65 -12.20
CA PHE A 152 7.65 2.45 -12.42
C PHE A 152 7.13 1.34 -11.51
N ARG A 153 5.93 1.50 -11.00
CA ARG A 153 5.23 0.50 -10.21
C ARG A 153 3.80 0.37 -10.71
N ASP A 154 3.32 -0.85 -10.74
CA ASP A 154 1.91 -1.11 -11.02
C ASP A 154 1.34 -2.04 -9.94
N ARG A 155 0.16 -1.72 -9.45
CA ARG A 155 -0.49 -2.52 -8.42
C ARG A 155 -1.90 -2.86 -8.81
N VAL A 156 -2.20 -4.15 -8.79
CA VAL A 156 -3.56 -4.66 -8.93
C VAL A 156 -4.04 -5.16 -7.58
N SER A 157 -5.16 -4.63 -7.12
CA SER A 157 -5.76 -4.96 -5.82
C SER A 157 -7.18 -5.48 -5.98
N ILE A 158 -7.53 -6.47 -5.19
CA ILE A 158 -8.90 -6.96 -5.02
C ILE A 158 -9.28 -6.77 -3.57
N GLU A 159 -10.40 -6.07 -3.33
CA GLU A 159 -10.90 -5.83 -1.97
C GLU A 159 -12.31 -6.37 -1.81
N ILE A 160 -12.57 -7.02 -0.69
CA ILE A 160 -13.81 -7.73 -0.41
C ILE A 160 -14.33 -7.33 0.97
N PRO A 161 -15.53 -6.72 1.07
CA PRO A 161 -16.16 -6.47 2.36
C PRO A 161 -16.64 -7.81 2.96
N LEU A 162 -16.39 -8.01 4.24
CA LEU A 162 -16.81 -9.22 4.95
C LEU A 162 -18.23 -9.13 5.50
N ALA A 163 -18.80 -7.92 5.58
CA ALA A 163 -20.18 -7.69 5.96
C ALA A 163 -21.14 -7.92 4.79
N LYS A 164 -22.40 -8.26 5.10
CA LYS A 164 -23.46 -8.49 4.12
C LYS A 164 -24.41 -7.29 3.98
N GLY A 165 -25.16 -7.26 2.88
CA GLY A 165 -26.21 -6.26 2.63
C GLY A 165 -25.67 -4.84 2.48
N ASP A 166 -26.44 -3.86 2.94
CA ASP A 166 -26.11 -2.44 2.81
C ASP A 166 -24.98 -1.97 3.74
N ARG A 167 -24.57 -2.80 4.69
CA ARG A 167 -23.48 -2.49 5.64
C ARG A 167 -22.09 -2.81 5.09
N ARG A 168 -21.93 -3.28 3.87
CA ARG A 168 -20.67 -3.83 3.34
C ARG A 168 -19.45 -2.95 3.55
N TRP A 169 -19.59 -1.67 3.29
CA TRP A 169 -18.52 -0.68 3.47
C TRP A 169 -18.87 0.35 4.56
N GLY A 170 -19.71 -0.06 5.49
CA GLY A 170 -20.20 0.80 6.56
C GLY A 170 -19.32 0.76 7.81
N ALA A 171 -19.63 1.64 8.76
CA ALA A 171 -18.99 1.61 10.07
C ALA A 171 -19.18 0.26 10.78
N LYS A 172 -18.20 -0.12 11.58
CA LYS A 172 -18.16 -1.39 12.33
C LYS A 172 -18.16 -2.64 11.43
N THR A 173 -17.51 -2.55 10.26
CA THR A 173 -17.41 -3.67 9.33
C THR A 173 -15.96 -3.99 9.01
N PHE A 174 -15.70 -5.27 8.75
CA PHE A 174 -14.41 -5.74 8.28
C PHE A 174 -14.39 -5.86 6.76
N TYR A 175 -13.22 -5.73 6.19
CA TYR A 175 -12.92 -6.06 4.80
C TYR A 175 -11.55 -6.71 4.71
N THR A 176 -11.31 -7.40 3.62
CA THR A 176 -10.00 -7.94 3.27
C THR A 176 -9.58 -7.48 1.89
N ALA A 177 -8.28 -7.38 1.68
CA ALA A 177 -7.73 -7.14 0.35
C ALA A 177 -6.52 -8.01 0.09
N ALA A 178 -6.29 -8.29 -1.18
CA ALA A 178 -5.06 -8.89 -1.67
C ALA A 178 -4.59 -8.11 -2.88
N ASP A 179 -3.29 -7.95 -3.04
CA ASP A 179 -2.72 -7.30 -4.19
C ASP A 179 -1.31 -7.78 -4.55
N VAL A 180 -0.97 -7.53 -5.80
CA VAL A 180 0.35 -7.78 -6.36
C VAL A 180 0.89 -6.47 -6.92
N GLU A 181 2.16 -6.20 -6.65
CA GLU A 181 2.82 -4.97 -7.05
C GLU A 181 4.23 -5.26 -7.55
N PRO A 182 4.45 -5.36 -8.86
CA PRO A 182 5.76 -5.34 -9.48
C PRO A 182 6.38 -3.94 -9.52
N PHE A 183 7.70 -3.90 -9.48
CA PHE A 183 8.52 -2.69 -9.51
C PHE A 183 9.56 -2.80 -10.61
N TRP A 184 9.59 -1.82 -11.51
CA TRP A 184 10.55 -1.76 -12.60
C TRP A 184 11.50 -0.58 -12.42
N ARG A 185 12.78 -0.85 -12.44
CA ARG A 185 13.80 0.17 -12.61
C ARG A 185 13.86 0.58 -14.09
N LEU A 186 13.78 1.87 -14.35
CA LEU A 186 13.74 2.37 -15.74
C LEU A 186 15.14 2.69 -16.26
N ASP A 187 16.08 3.04 -15.38
CA ASP A 187 17.51 3.21 -15.71
C ASP A 187 18.13 1.93 -16.22
N ASP A 188 17.91 0.81 -15.57
CA ASP A 188 18.48 -0.50 -15.89
C ASP A 188 17.52 -1.40 -16.70
N LYS A 189 16.29 -0.96 -16.94
CA LYS A 189 15.26 -1.67 -17.73
C LYS A 189 14.98 -3.09 -17.24
N PHE A 190 14.84 -3.28 -15.92
CA PHE A 190 14.50 -4.59 -15.37
C PHE A 190 13.49 -4.49 -14.22
N MET A 191 12.78 -5.60 -13.99
CA MET A 191 11.90 -5.73 -12.83
C MET A 191 12.75 -6.03 -11.60
N GLU A 192 12.89 -5.03 -10.69
CA GLU A 192 13.71 -5.10 -9.49
C GLU A 192 13.10 -6.05 -8.45
N LYS A 193 11.79 -5.91 -8.22
CA LYS A 193 11.08 -6.65 -7.18
C LYS A 193 9.61 -6.87 -7.52
N VAL A 194 9.03 -7.82 -6.80
CA VAL A 194 7.58 -8.05 -6.74
C VAL A 194 7.18 -8.11 -5.27
N ARG A 195 6.06 -7.49 -4.95
CA ARG A 195 5.46 -7.52 -3.62
C ARG A 195 4.07 -8.11 -3.69
N LEU A 196 3.79 -9.08 -2.83
CA LEU A 196 2.45 -9.57 -2.56
C LEU A 196 1.98 -9.01 -1.23
N ARG A 197 0.73 -8.59 -1.16
CA ARG A 197 0.17 -7.98 0.05
C ARG A 197 -1.17 -8.59 0.41
N GLY A 198 -1.35 -8.88 1.70
CA GLY A 198 -2.63 -9.21 2.30
C GLY A 198 -3.03 -8.15 3.32
N THR A 199 -4.29 -7.73 3.31
CA THR A 199 -4.83 -6.72 4.22
C THR A 199 -6.07 -7.22 4.94
N LEU A 200 -6.12 -6.99 6.24
CA LEU A 200 -7.34 -7.06 7.04
C LEU A 200 -7.65 -5.65 7.56
N GLY A 201 -8.79 -5.10 7.15
CA GLY A 201 -9.20 -3.76 7.53
C GLY A 201 -10.48 -3.76 8.36
N TYR A 202 -10.58 -2.81 9.29
CA TYR A 202 -11.77 -2.54 10.08
C TYR A 202 -12.19 -1.09 9.98
N ILE A 203 -13.39 -0.83 9.51
CA ILE A 203 -13.99 0.51 9.44
C ILE A 203 -14.60 0.82 10.79
N VAL A 204 -13.89 1.58 11.62
CA VAL A 204 -14.36 1.94 12.99
C VAL A 204 -15.56 2.88 12.91
N LYS A 205 -15.45 3.91 12.07
CA LYS A 205 -16.47 4.94 11.80
C LYS A 205 -16.38 5.34 10.32
N LYS A 206 -17.37 6.09 9.82
CA LYS A 206 -17.37 6.59 8.43
C LYS A 206 -16.10 7.35 7.99
N ARG A 207 -15.26 7.75 8.94
CA ARG A 207 -14.06 8.57 8.71
C ARG A 207 -12.80 8.02 9.38
N LEU A 208 -12.87 6.81 9.88
CA LEU A 208 -11.76 6.18 10.58
C LEU A 208 -11.73 4.69 10.25
N ALA A 209 -10.63 4.23 9.72
CA ALA A 209 -10.35 2.82 9.52
C ALA A 209 -8.97 2.46 10.08
N VAL A 210 -8.84 1.21 10.48
CA VAL A 210 -7.57 0.61 10.90
C VAL A 210 -7.32 -0.60 10.02
N GLU A 211 -6.10 -0.75 9.54
CA GLU A 211 -5.67 -1.87 8.73
C GLU A 211 -4.45 -2.54 9.33
N PHE A 212 -4.46 -3.85 9.29
CA PHE A 212 -3.29 -4.69 9.45
C PHE A 212 -2.90 -5.25 8.10
N ILE A 213 -1.66 -5.03 7.69
CA ILE A 213 -1.17 -5.32 6.35
C ILE A 213 0.11 -6.12 6.47
N TYR A 214 0.16 -7.23 5.74
CA TYR A 214 1.36 -8.05 5.58
C TYR A 214 1.81 -8.01 4.13
N HIS A 215 3.11 -7.79 3.92
CA HIS A 215 3.72 -7.86 2.60
C HIS A 215 4.81 -8.93 2.61
N ALA A 216 4.81 -9.75 1.57
CA ALA A 216 5.93 -10.61 1.20
C ALA A 216 6.64 -9.99 0.00
N GLU A 217 7.96 -9.86 0.07
CA GLU A 217 8.76 -9.21 -0.97
C GLU A 217 9.76 -10.18 -1.58
N TRP A 218 9.79 -10.22 -2.90
CA TRP A 218 10.80 -10.89 -3.72
C TRP A 218 11.60 -9.85 -4.48
N ALA A 219 12.92 -9.93 -4.40
CA ALA A 219 13.82 -9.03 -5.11
C ALA A 219 14.98 -9.78 -5.75
N GLY A 220 15.63 -9.16 -6.72
CA GLY A 220 16.80 -9.72 -7.39
C GLY A 220 17.48 -8.68 -8.27
N SER A 221 18.75 -8.93 -8.58
CA SER A 221 19.53 -8.12 -9.51
C SER A 221 19.11 -8.39 -10.95
N LYS A 222 19.57 -7.53 -11.86
CA LYS A 222 19.36 -7.69 -13.31
C LYS A 222 19.92 -9.03 -13.78
N GLY A 223 19.11 -9.79 -14.52
CA GLY A 223 19.51 -11.09 -15.06
C GLY A 223 19.48 -12.24 -14.04
N GLN A 224 19.19 -11.99 -12.78
CA GLN A 224 19.10 -13.02 -11.75
C GLN A 224 17.63 -13.33 -11.40
N PRO A 225 17.32 -14.57 -11.01
CA PRO A 225 16.01 -14.91 -10.50
C PRO A 225 15.74 -14.13 -9.20
N LYS A 226 14.46 -13.81 -8.97
CA LYS A 226 14.05 -13.16 -7.72
C LYS A 226 13.96 -14.18 -6.60
N SER A 227 14.61 -13.87 -5.49
CA SER A 227 14.50 -14.61 -4.25
C SER A 227 13.60 -13.87 -3.26
N TYR A 228 13.01 -14.61 -2.35
CA TYR A 228 12.30 -14.05 -1.22
C TYR A 228 13.29 -13.34 -0.29
N VAL A 229 13.02 -12.07 0.02
CA VAL A 229 13.97 -11.24 0.76
C VAL A 229 13.44 -10.76 2.11
N GLY A 230 12.14 -10.67 2.29
CA GLY A 230 11.65 -10.20 3.59
C GLY A 230 10.15 -10.01 3.72
N ASN A 231 9.78 -9.73 4.98
CA ASN A 231 8.43 -9.45 5.43
C ASN A 231 8.30 -7.98 5.80
N ILE A 232 7.16 -7.39 5.46
CA ILE A 232 6.79 -6.06 5.93
C ILE A 232 5.47 -6.17 6.68
N TRP A 233 5.49 -5.80 7.95
CA TRP A 233 4.33 -5.75 8.83
C TRP A 233 3.91 -4.30 9.00
N ARG A 234 2.69 -3.99 8.64
CA ARG A 234 2.21 -2.62 8.69
C ARG A 234 0.88 -2.52 9.42
N MET A 235 0.79 -1.56 10.33
CA MET A 235 -0.47 -1.12 10.93
C MET A 235 -0.75 0.29 10.45
N SER A 236 -1.89 0.47 9.77
CA SER A 236 -2.31 1.75 9.22
C SER A 236 -3.54 2.27 9.91
N ILE A 237 -3.50 3.54 10.30
CA ILE A 237 -4.68 4.30 10.71
C ILE A 237 -5.02 5.27 9.58
N LYS A 238 -6.25 5.18 9.05
CA LYS A 238 -6.74 6.03 7.97
C LYS A 238 -7.80 6.99 8.50
N PHE A 239 -7.57 8.27 8.33
CA PHE A 239 -8.47 9.32 8.80
C PHE A 239 -8.92 10.23 7.67
N LEU A 240 -10.24 10.47 7.58
CA LEU A 240 -10.84 11.39 6.62
C LEU A 240 -11.41 12.62 7.34
N PHE A 241 -10.88 13.80 7.01
CA PHE A 241 -11.39 15.06 7.56
C PHE A 241 -12.82 15.37 7.11
N PRO A 242 -13.60 16.13 7.90
CA PRO A 242 -15.06 16.24 7.76
C PRO A 242 -15.57 17.02 6.53
N ARG A 243 -14.74 17.62 5.70
CA ARG A 243 -15.20 18.31 4.50
C ARG A 243 -15.49 17.29 3.39
N GLY A 244 -16.74 16.92 3.23
CA GLY A 244 -17.21 16.10 2.12
C GLY A 244 -18.25 15.07 2.56
N LYS A 245 -19.38 15.03 1.86
CA LYS A 245 -20.31 13.90 1.87
C LYS A 245 -19.69 12.83 0.99
N GLY A 246 -19.05 11.81 1.54
CA GLY A 246 -18.44 10.78 0.72
C GLY A 246 -18.04 9.55 1.50
N ILE A 247 -18.14 8.45 0.83
CA ILE A 247 -17.49 7.19 1.14
C ILE A 247 -15.98 7.46 1.26
N PHE A 248 -15.31 6.84 2.22
CA PHE A 248 -13.86 6.88 2.37
C PHE A 248 -13.17 6.86 1.01
N PRO A 249 -12.48 7.94 0.60
CA PRO A 249 -11.57 7.79 -0.50
C PRO A 249 -10.57 6.73 -0.04
N ARG A 250 -10.46 5.65 -0.80
CA ARG A 250 -9.47 4.63 -0.54
C ARG A 250 -8.12 5.23 -0.83
N ILE A 251 -7.51 5.74 0.22
CA ILE A 251 -6.17 6.27 0.14
C ILE A 251 -5.27 5.11 0.51
N ASP A 252 -4.74 4.52 -0.50
CA ASP A 252 -3.82 3.43 -0.40
C ASP A 252 -2.49 3.91 -0.95
N ILE A 253 -1.65 4.39 -0.03
CA ILE A 253 -0.31 4.87 -0.32
C ILE A 253 0.63 3.85 0.31
N ASP A 254 1.40 3.18 -0.51
CA ASP A 254 2.47 2.31 -0.07
C ASP A 254 3.81 2.84 -0.56
N ASP A 255 4.77 2.86 0.33
CA ASP A 255 6.19 3.04 0.04
C ASP A 255 6.83 1.82 -0.63
#